data_5c301a2a994a6b165f4f988aba5fae2d
#
_entry.id   5c301a2a994a6b165f4f988aba5fae2d
#
_cell.length_a   1.000
_cell.length_b   1.000
_cell.length_c   1.000
_cell.angle_alpha   90.00
_cell.angle_beta   90.00
_cell.angle_gamma   90.00
#
_symmetry.space_group_name_H-M   'P 1'
#
loop_
_entity.id
_entity.type
_entity.pdbx_description
1 polymer ?
#
loop_
_entity_poly.entity_id
_entity_poly.type
_entity_poly.pdbx_seq_one_letter_code
_entity_poly.pdbx_strand_id
1 'polypeptide(L)'
;DDAHAFQFVTCREQTRYRQRNYVKTSYKVSVDDSVMAVSWDWVVNRRNRLAAINDEATLRDYHAKNQRRLMTKQLREQIARRDNYTCQICGKYMPDGVGLHVDHVVPVAKGGKTVPSNLQVLCSKCNGRKGAR
;
A
#
# COMPACT_ATOMS: atom_id res chain seq x y z
N ASP A 1 13.56 -7.06 -30.76
CA ASP A 1 13.31 -5.82 -30.02
C ASP A 1 13.36 -6.14 -28.51
N ASP A 2 14.51 -5.87 -27.84
CA ASP A 2 14.75 -6.26 -26.45
C ASP A 2 13.86 -5.53 -25.42
N ALA A 3 13.06 -4.56 -25.87
CA ALA A 3 12.21 -3.76 -25.00
C ALA A 3 11.04 -4.57 -24.37
N HIS A 4 10.68 -5.73 -24.96
CA HIS A 4 9.54 -6.54 -24.55
C HIS A 4 9.88 -8.03 -24.51
N ALA A 5 10.96 -8.38 -23.82
CA ALA A 5 11.44 -9.77 -23.74
C ALA A 5 10.45 -10.69 -23.02
N PHE A 6 9.68 -10.14 -22.05
CA PHE A 6 8.69 -10.91 -21.28
C PHE A 6 7.41 -10.11 -21.06
N GLN A 7 6.31 -10.81 -21.07
CA GLN A 7 5.00 -10.27 -20.75
C GLN A 7 4.39 -11.05 -19.59
N PHE A 8 4.07 -10.35 -18.51
CA PHE A 8 3.34 -10.90 -17.37
C PHE A 8 1.90 -10.45 -17.46
N VAL A 9 0.99 -11.41 -17.45
CA VAL A 9 -0.45 -11.18 -17.47
C VAL A 9 -1.02 -11.67 -16.15
N THR A 10 -1.67 -10.78 -15.41
CA THR A 10 -2.47 -11.17 -14.25
C THR A 10 -3.90 -11.38 -14.72
N CYS A 11 -4.48 -12.52 -14.32
CA CYS A 11 -5.84 -12.89 -14.69
C CYS A 11 -6.70 -12.97 -13.43
N ARG A 12 -7.97 -12.60 -13.56
CA ARG A 12 -8.98 -12.81 -12.52
C ARG A 12 -10.11 -13.70 -13.03
N GLU A 13 -10.67 -14.50 -12.15
CA GLU A 13 -11.89 -15.24 -12.47
C GLU A 13 -13.10 -14.30 -12.40
N GLN A 14 -13.87 -14.27 -13.46
CA GLN A 14 -15.15 -13.58 -13.54
C GLN A 14 -16.28 -14.58 -13.75
N THR A 15 -17.30 -14.50 -12.90
CA THR A 15 -18.51 -15.28 -13.10
C THR A 15 -19.41 -14.61 -14.12
N ARG A 16 -19.71 -15.32 -15.21
CA ARG A 16 -20.67 -14.91 -16.23
C ARG A 16 -21.91 -15.78 -16.17
N TYR A 17 -23.03 -15.22 -16.59
CA TYR A 17 -24.32 -15.89 -16.59
C TYR A 17 -24.80 -16.06 -18.03
N ARG A 18 -25.35 -17.23 -18.32
CA ARG A 18 -26.03 -17.52 -19.58
C ARG A 18 -27.43 -17.99 -19.27
N GLN A 19 -28.42 -17.44 -19.95
CA GLN A 19 -29.80 -17.88 -19.87
C GLN A 19 -30.22 -18.57 -21.17
N ARG A 20 -30.76 -19.77 -21.05
CA ARG A 20 -31.33 -20.52 -22.17
C ARG A 20 -32.59 -21.22 -21.67
N ASN A 21 -33.70 -21.08 -22.39
CA ASN A 21 -34.98 -21.71 -22.04
C ASN A 21 -35.38 -21.49 -20.55
N TYR A 22 -35.32 -20.21 -20.10
CA TYR A 22 -35.62 -19.80 -18.73
C TYR A 22 -34.67 -20.36 -17.64
N VAL A 23 -33.71 -21.19 -17.98
CA VAL A 23 -32.68 -21.69 -17.09
C VAL A 23 -31.47 -20.79 -17.11
N LYS A 24 -31.11 -20.24 -15.95
CA LYS A 24 -29.93 -19.40 -15.76
C LYS A 24 -28.78 -20.23 -15.23
N THR A 25 -27.71 -20.35 -15.99
CA THR A 25 -26.50 -21.07 -15.59
C THR A 25 -25.35 -20.08 -15.40
N SER A 26 -24.49 -20.31 -14.44
CA SER A 26 -23.27 -19.55 -14.25
C SER A 26 -22.06 -20.35 -14.72
N TYR A 27 -21.07 -19.67 -15.24
CA TYR A 27 -19.77 -20.23 -15.61
C TYR A 27 -18.66 -19.23 -15.32
N LYS A 28 -17.48 -19.74 -15.02
CA LYS A 28 -16.31 -18.92 -14.74
C LYS A 28 -15.49 -18.74 -16.02
N VAL A 29 -15.02 -17.51 -16.24
CA VAL A 29 -14.06 -17.18 -17.29
C VAL A 29 -12.88 -16.47 -16.70
N SER A 30 -11.69 -16.77 -17.20
CA SER A 30 -10.49 -16.00 -16.90
C SER A 30 -10.49 -14.74 -17.75
N VAL A 31 -10.29 -13.60 -17.12
CA VAL A 31 -10.22 -12.30 -17.76
C VAL A 31 -8.90 -11.65 -17.37
N ASP A 32 -8.18 -11.12 -18.35
CA ASP A 32 -6.95 -10.39 -18.09
C ASP A 32 -7.25 -9.12 -17.28
N ASP A 33 -6.55 -8.96 -16.19
CA ASP A 33 -6.71 -7.82 -15.27
C ASP A 33 -5.66 -6.74 -15.52
N SER A 34 -4.41 -7.16 -15.68
CA SER A 34 -3.32 -6.27 -16.07
C SER A 34 -2.26 -6.99 -16.88
N VAL A 35 -1.59 -6.23 -17.73
CA VAL A 35 -0.47 -6.70 -18.55
C VAL A 35 0.73 -5.83 -18.26
N MET A 36 1.87 -6.45 -17.93
CA MET A 36 3.14 -5.76 -17.73
C MET A 36 4.18 -6.36 -18.67
N ALA A 37 4.68 -5.56 -19.61
CA ALA A 37 5.81 -5.92 -20.44
C ALA A 37 7.11 -5.44 -19.77
N VAL A 38 8.14 -6.28 -19.78
CA VAL A 38 9.45 -5.96 -19.21
C VAL A 38 10.57 -6.35 -20.18
N SER A 39 11.63 -5.55 -20.22
CA SER A 39 12.83 -5.81 -20.99
C SER A 39 13.73 -6.82 -20.30
N TRP A 40 14.65 -7.43 -21.04
CA TRP A 40 15.69 -8.28 -20.49
C TRP A 40 16.55 -7.54 -19.45
N ASP A 41 16.93 -6.31 -19.70
CA ASP A 41 17.67 -5.48 -18.75
C ASP A 41 16.92 -5.29 -17.43
N TRP A 42 15.61 -5.14 -17.47
CA TRP A 42 14.81 -5.05 -16.26
C TRP A 42 14.93 -6.34 -15.42
N VAL A 43 14.86 -7.50 -16.06
CA VAL A 43 14.99 -8.82 -15.40
C VAL A 43 16.37 -8.96 -14.76
N VAL A 44 17.44 -8.65 -15.51
CA VAL A 44 18.81 -8.71 -15.00
C VAL A 44 19.02 -7.75 -13.83
N ASN A 45 18.59 -6.51 -13.96
CA ASN A 45 18.66 -5.53 -12.87
C ASN A 45 17.86 -5.98 -11.63
N ARG A 46 16.71 -6.59 -11.83
CA ARG A 46 15.90 -7.12 -10.75
C ARG A 46 16.60 -8.26 -10.02
N ARG A 47 17.18 -9.19 -10.78
CA ARG A 47 17.98 -10.29 -10.23
C ARG A 47 19.17 -9.77 -9.43
N ASN A 48 19.92 -8.82 -9.98
CA ASN A 48 21.10 -8.25 -9.30
C ASN A 48 20.72 -7.57 -7.98
N ARG A 49 19.59 -6.85 -7.95
CA ARG A 49 19.06 -6.24 -6.72
C ARG A 49 18.64 -7.28 -5.68
N LEU A 50 18.06 -8.39 -6.10
CA LEU A 50 17.69 -9.48 -5.21
C LEU A 50 18.92 -10.18 -4.67
N ALA A 51 19.90 -10.50 -5.52
CA ALA A 51 21.15 -11.10 -5.11
C ALA A 51 21.94 -10.24 -4.10
N ALA A 52 21.89 -8.90 -4.23
CA ALA A 52 22.53 -7.97 -3.28
C ALA A 52 21.94 -8.01 -1.85
N ILE A 53 20.73 -8.57 -1.69
CA ILE A 53 20.06 -8.79 -0.40
C ILE A 53 19.83 -10.28 -0.11
N ASN A 54 20.69 -11.15 -0.67
CA ASN A 54 20.61 -12.63 -0.53
C ASN A 54 19.23 -13.20 -0.85
N ASP A 55 18.54 -12.62 -1.84
CA ASP A 55 17.17 -12.98 -2.22
C ASP A 55 16.12 -12.87 -1.08
N GLU A 56 16.49 -12.19 0.02
CA GLU A 56 15.64 -11.99 1.20
C GLU A 56 14.67 -10.80 1.07
N ALA A 57 14.25 -10.43 -0.16
CA ALA A 57 13.17 -9.45 -0.35
C ALA A 57 11.87 -10.02 0.21
N THR A 58 11.61 -9.76 1.47
CA THR A 58 10.40 -10.23 2.14
C THR A 58 9.18 -9.44 1.68
N LEU A 59 8.03 -10.09 1.62
CA LEU A 59 6.72 -9.41 1.43
C LEU A 59 6.54 -8.25 2.42
N ARG A 60 7.16 -8.35 3.58
CA ARG A 60 7.18 -7.33 4.63
C ARG A 60 7.87 -6.04 4.17
N ASP A 61 9.05 -6.15 3.53
CA ASP A 61 9.80 -4.97 3.04
C ASP A 61 9.08 -4.31 1.87
N TYR A 62 8.50 -5.11 1.00
CA TYR A 62 7.67 -4.63 -0.09
C TYR A 62 6.43 -3.88 0.43
N HIS A 63 5.74 -4.45 1.41
CA HIS A 63 4.61 -3.80 2.07
C HIS A 63 5.01 -2.47 2.71
N ALA A 64 6.09 -2.45 3.51
CA ALA A 64 6.56 -1.25 4.17
C ALA A 64 6.92 -0.13 3.18
N LYS A 65 7.61 -0.46 2.09
CA LYS A 65 7.97 0.48 1.03
C LYS A 65 6.74 1.03 0.32
N ASN A 66 5.76 0.19 0.03
CA ASN A 66 4.51 0.60 -0.60
C ASN A 66 3.70 1.53 0.32
N GLN A 67 3.56 1.19 1.60
CA GLN A 67 2.82 2.01 2.57
C GLN A 67 3.47 3.41 2.75
N ARG A 68 4.80 3.53 2.71
CA ARG A 68 5.50 4.83 2.75
C ARG A 68 5.15 5.70 1.54
N ARG A 69 5.03 5.13 0.35
CA ARG A 69 4.63 5.87 -0.86
C ARG A 69 3.21 6.42 -0.77
N LEU A 70 2.31 5.72 -0.10
CA LEU A 70 0.92 6.14 0.07
C LEU A 70 0.77 7.29 1.08
N MET A 71 1.76 7.53 1.94
CA MET A 71 1.77 8.63 2.90
C MET A 71 2.12 9.97 2.21
N THR A 72 1.21 10.48 1.40
CA THR A 72 1.37 11.74 0.67
C THR A 72 1.18 12.96 1.58
N LYS A 73 1.66 14.13 1.13
CA LYS A 73 1.43 15.41 1.82
C LYS A 73 -0.06 15.71 1.96
N GLN A 74 -0.83 15.45 0.90
CA GLN A 74 -2.28 15.65 0.88
C GLN A 74 -2.99 14.77 1.91
N LEU A 75 -2.61 13.49 2.00
CA LEU A 75 -3.17 12.58 2.99
C LEU A 75 -2.86 13.04 4.42
N ARG A 76 -1.62 13.48 4.69
CA ARG A 76 -1.25 14.03 6.01
C ARG A 76 -2.08 15.24 6.38
N GLU A 77 -2.27 16.16 5.45
CA GLU A 77 -3.09 17.35 5.67
C GLU A 77 -4.57 17.00 5.90
N GLN A 78 -5.10 16.04 5.16
CA GLN A 78 -6.46 15.53 5.36
C GLN A 78 -6.65 14.98 6.77
N ILE A 79 -5.69 14.18 7.26
CA ILE A 79 -5.75 13.61 8.61
C ILE A 79 -5.59 14.70 9.67
N ALA A 80 -4.66 15.67 9.46
CA ALA A 80 -4.48 16.79 10.38
C ALA A 80 -5.76 17.59 10.55
N ARG A 81 -6.46 17.92 9.48
CA ARG A 81 -7.75 18.61 9.50
C ARG A 81 -8.86 17.78 10.17
N ARG A 82 -8.96 16.50 9.83
CA ARG A 82 -9.94 15.58 10.44
C ARG A 82 -9.81 15.56 11.96
N ASP A 83 -8.57 15.51 12.47
CA ASP A 83 -8.25 15.41 13.90
C ASP A 83 -8.10 16.80 14.55
N ASN A 84 -8.51 17.89 13.85
CA ASN A 84 -8.41 19.28 14.31
C ASN A 84 -7.02 19.66 14.82
N TYR A 85 -5.95 19.19 14.15
CA TYR A 85 -4.55 19.41 14.56
C TYR A 85 -4.27 19.03 16.02
N THR A 86 -5.01 18.07 16.54
CA THR A 86 -4.98 17.68 17.95
C THR A 86 -4.44 16.26 18.12
N CYS A 87 -3.49 16.10 19.03
CA CYS A 87 -2.95 14.78 19.37
C CYS A 87 -4.02 13.87 19.94
N GLN A 88 -4.26 12.73 19.30
CA GLN A 88 -5.31 11.79 19.68
C GLN A 88 -5.01 10.99 20.96
N ILE A 89 -3.80 11.12 21.52
CA ILE A 89 -3.43 10.48 22.79
C ILE A 89 -3.54 11.45 23.98
N CYS A 90 -2.93 12.65 23.87
CA CYS A 90 -2.86 13.57 25.01
C CYS A 90 -3.67 14.85 24.83
N GLY A 91 -4.37 15.04 23.72
CA GLY A 91 -5.20 16.21 23.45
C GLY A 91 -4.42 17.50 23.18
N LYS A 92 -3.10 17.46 22.97
CA LYS A 92 -2.32 18.66 22.65
C LYS A 92 -2.74 19.22 21.29
N TYR A 93 -3.18 20.49 21.29
CA TYR A 93 -3.53 21.21 20.07
C TYR A 93 -2.28 21.83 19.42
N MET A 94 -2.12 21.67 18.10
CA MET A 94 -0.94 22.07 17.33
C MET A 94 -1.36 22.77 16.02
N PRO A 95 -1.96 23.99 16.09
CA PRO A 95 -2.55 24.64 14.91
C PRO A 95 -1.52 25.00 13.85
N ASP A 96 -0.28 25.23 14.24
CA ASP A 96 0.81 25.58 13.32
C ASP A 96 1.46 24.33 12.69
N GLY A 97 0.98 23.14 13.05
CA GLY A 97 1.59 21.89 12.63
C GLY A 97 2.97 21.58 13.25
N VAL A 98 3.49 22.47 14.10
CA VAL A 98 4.80 22.28 14.76
C VAL A 98 4.72 21.15 15.78
N GLY A 99 5.57 20.12 15.57
CA GLY A 99 5.56 18.91 16.40
C GLY A 99 4.37 17.98 16.14
N LEU A 100 3.59 18.23 15.06
CA LEU A 100 2.53 17.36 14.61
C LEU A 100 3.10 16.23 13.76
N HIS A 101 2.72 15.00 14.08
CA HIS A 101 3.04 13.80 13.33
C HIS A 101 1.75 13.07 12.96
N VAL A 102 1.69 12.57 11.72
CA VAL A 102 0.65 11.61 11.31
C VAL A 102 1.25 10.22 11.37
N ASP A 103 0.69 9.38 12.20
CA ASP A 103 1.20 8.05 12.49
C ASP A 103 0.12 6.98 12.31
N HIS A 104 0.53 5.75 12.04
CA HIS A 104 -0.37 4.61 11.90
C HIS A 104 -0.85 4.12 13.26
N VAL A 105 -2.16 3.92 13.44
CA VAL A 105 -2.72 3.29 14.65
C VAL A 105 -2.16 1.88 14.79
N VAL A 106 -2.32 1.04 13.78
CA VAL A 106 -1.62 -0.24 13.64
C VAL A 106 -0.35 -0.01 12.85
N PRO A 107 0.85 -0.27 13.41
CA PRO A 107 2.12 -0.05 12.73
C PRO A 107 2.23 -0.82 11.41
N VAL A 108 2.91 -0.23 10.42
CA VAL A 108 3.17 -0.88 9.12
C VAL A 108 3.94 -2.19 9.31
N ALA A 109 4.86 -2.25 10.28
CA ALA A 109 5.60 -3.46 10.63
C ALA A 109 4.70 -4.62 11.11
N LYS A 110 3.50 -4.31 11.60
CA LYS A 110 2.45 -5.26 12.01
C LYS A 110 1.35 -5.43 10.96
N GLY A 111 1.62 -5.06 9.71
CA GLY A 111 0.66 -5.17 8.60
C GLY A 111 -0.31 -4.00 8.46
N GLY A 112 -0.14 -2.91 9.22
CA GLY A 112 -0.97 -1.72 9.12
C GLY A 112 -0.90 -1.09 7.74
N LYS A 113 -2.05 -0.62 7.24
CA LYS A 113 -2.18 0.04 5.94
C LYS A 113 -2.23 1.56 6.09
N THR A 114 -1.72 2.28 5.09
CA THR A 114 -1.80 3.74 4.98
C THR A 114 -3.15 4.13 4.40
N VAL A 115 -4.16 4.08 5.23
CA VAL A 115 -5.55 4.48 4.93
C VAL A 115 -6.06 5.42 6.02
N PRO A 116 -6.99 6.34 5.73
CA PRO A 116 -7.45 7.33 6.71
C PRO A 116 -7.89 6.72 8.05
N SER A 117 -8.57 5.58 8.02
CA SER A 117 -9.06 4.88 9.23
C SER A 117 -7.95 4.33 10.13
N ASN A 118 -6.75 4.13 9.59
CA ASN A 118 -5.57 3.64 10.35
C ASN A 118 -4.54 4.73 10.61
N LEU A 119 -4.87 6.00 10.39
CA LEU A 119 -3.98 7.14 10.61
C LEU A 119 -4.53 8.05 11.71
N GLN A 120 -3.65 8.65 12.49
CA GLN A 120 -3.99 9.57 13.58
C GLN A 120 -2.92 10.65 13.75
N VAL A 121 -3.34 11.80 14.28
CA VAL A 121 -2.43 12.87 14.67
C VAL A 121 -1.83 12.60 16.06
N LEU A 122 -0.53 12.70 16.18
CA LEU A 122 0.21 12.60 17.43
C LEU A 122 1.15 13.81 17.59
N CYS A 123 1.39 14.23 18.82
CA CYS A 123 2.49 15.15 19.12
C CYS A 123 3.83 14.39 19.20
N SER A 124 4.95 15.10 19.04
CA SER A 124 6.30 14.51 19.08
C SER A 124 6.53 13.63 20.30
N LYS A 125 6.03 14.05 21.48
CA LYS A 125 6.17 13.29 22.74
C LYS A 125 5.41 11.96 22.70
N CYS A 126 4.15 11.98 22.25
CA CYS A 126 3.34 10.76 22.16
C CYS A 126 3.80 9.84 21.05
N ASN A 127 4.23 10.41 19.91
CA ASN A 127 4.81 9.65 18.82
C ASN A 127 6.11 8.94 19.24
N GLY A 128 7.00 9.63 19.95
CA GLY A 128 8.23 9.03 20.48
C GLY A 128 7.97 7.93 21.53
N ARG A 129 6.95 8.09 22.39
CA ARG A 129 6.56 7.06 23.36
C ARG A 129 5.93 5.83 22.73
N LYS A 130 5.16 6.02 21.67
CA LYS A 130 4.51 4.93 20.95
C LYS A 130 5.57 4.02 20.31
N GLY A 131 6.64 4.62 19.76
CA GLY A 131 7.70 3.87 19.07
C GLY A 131 7.17 2.89 18.05
N ALA A 132 7.95 1.88 17.72
CA ALA A 132 7.57 0.77 16.84
C ALA A 132 6.97 -0.43 17.63
N ARG A 133 6.33 -0.15 18.77
CA ARG A 133 5.69 -1.21 19.58
C ARG A 133 4.49 -1.82 18.90
#